data_698ad8f7e79756531a3aa82459a5ea2b
#
_entry.id   698ad8f7e79756531a3aa82459a5ea2b
#
_cell.length_a   1.000
_cell.length_b   1.000
_cell.length_c   1.000
_cell.angle_alpha   90.00
_cell.angle_beta   90.00
_cell.angle_gamma   90.00
#
_symmetry.space_group_name_H-M   'P 1'
#
loop_
_entity.id
_entity.type
_entity.pdbx_description
1 polymer ?
#
loop_
_entity_poly.entity_id
_entity_poly.type
_entity_poly.pdbx_seq_one_letter_code
_entity_poly.pdbx_strand_id
1 'polypeptide(L)'
;MADADLIALVDALDAADDRERGRLGRELDDKGAREAASRMAAAPDPITRRAAARIMHLLPDESYLPALVPLVDDPDEAVADAAWRALRGQLRTEEWRAAVTRIAADGPQHRREDAGRWLSER
;
A
#
# COMPACT_ATOMS: atom_id res chain seq x y z
N MET A 1 11.48 -9.78 -13.57
CA MET A 1 11.36 -10.33 -12.21
C MET A 1 9.98 -10.95 -12.03
N ALA A 2 9.93 -12.17 -11.55
CA ALA A 2 8.65 -12.82 -11.30
C ALA A 2 7.98 -12.24 -10.04
N ASP A 3 6.66 -12.05 -10.10
CA ASP A 3 5.90 -11.50 -8.97
C ASP A 3 6.04 -12.39 -7.72
N ALA A 4 6.17 -13.71 -7.90
CA ALA A 4 6.37 -14.64 -6.80
C ALA A 4 7.59 -14.32 -5.94
N ASP A 5 8.67 -13.84 -6.55
CA ASP A 5 9.88 -13.46 -5.82
C ASP A 5 9.65 -12.22 -4.95
N LEU A 6 8.90 -11.25 -5.47
CA LEU A 6 8.54 -10.04 -4.72
C LEU A 6 7.59 -10.38 -3.57
N ILE A 7 6.63 -11.26 -3.80
CA ILE A 7 5.69 -11.72 -2.76
C ILE A 7 6.48 -12.44 -1.65
N ALA A 8 7.43 -13.30 -2.00
CA ALA A 8 8.25 -14.01 -1.02
C ALA A 8 9.08 -13.04 -0.17
N LEU A 9 9.64 -11.98 -0.77
CA LEU A 9 10.38 -10.97 -0.04
C LEU A 9 9.50 -10.19 0.93
N VAL A 10 8.29 -9.83 0.52
CA VAL A 10 7.32 -9.14 1.37
C VAL A 10 6.95 -10.02 2.57
N ASP A 11 6.73 -11.32 2.34
CA ASP A 11 6.41 -12.26 3.42
C ASP A 11 7.60 -12.42 4.38
N ALA A 12 8.81 -12.45 3.86
CA ALA A 12 10.01 -12.51 4.69
C ALA A 12 10.16 -11.26 5.57
N LEU A 13 9.78 -10.10 5.05
CA LEU A 13 9.82 -8.85 5.81
C LEU A 13 8.89 -8.87 7.02
N ASP A 14 7.74 -9.51 6.93
CA ASP A 14 6.80 -9.60 8.05
C ASP A 14 7.36 -10.40 9.22
N ALA A 15 8.20 -11.40 8.94
CA ALA A 15 8.78 -12.26 9.95
C ALA A 15 10.16 -11.79 10.44
N ALA A 16 10.70 -10.73 9.85
CA ALA A 16 12.07 -10.27 10.09
C ALA A 16 12.17 -9.35 11.30
N ASP A 17 13.35 -9.35 11.96
CA ASP A 17 13.70 -8.35 12.95
C ASP A 17 14.11 -7.02 12.25
N ASP A 18 14.38 -5.98 13.03
CA ASP A 18 14.67 -4.65 12.50
C ASP A 18 15.90 -4.61 11.59
N ARG A 19 16.94 -5.37 11.93
CA ARG A 19 18.16 -5.46 11.13
C ARG A 19 17.86 -6.10 9.77
N GLU A 20 17.17 -7.22 9.81
CA GLU A 20 16.80 -7.99 8.61
C GLU A 20 15.85 -7.18 7.71
N ARG A 21 14.93 -6.42 8.30
CA ARG A 21 14.01 -5.57 7.55
C ARG A 21 14.73 -4.54 6.68
N GLY A 22 15.78 -3.93 7.20
CA GLY A 22 16.56 -2.96 6.43
C GLY A 22 17.19 -3.60 5.20
N ARG A 23 17.75 -4.78 5.36
CA ARG A 23 18.38 -5.54 4.25
C ARG A 23 17.35 -5.97 3.23
N LEU A 24 16.24 -6.55 3.69
CA LEU A 24 15.18 -7.05 2.81
C LEU A 24 14.47 -5.92 2.07
N GLY A 25 14.29 -4.77 2.72
CA GLY A 25 13.72 -3.59 2.07
C GLY A 25 14.56 -3.09 0.92
N ARG A 26 15.89 -3.05 1.11
CA ARG A 26 16.81 -2.67 0.04
C ARG A 26 16.79 -3.69 -1.11
N GLU A 27 16.78 -4.97 -0.77
CA GLU A 27 16.69 -6.04 -1.77
C GLU A 27 15.41 -5.93 -2.58
N LEU A 28 14.29 -5.67 -1.92
CA LEU A 28 12.99 -5.49 -2.56
C LEU A 28 13.04 -4.32 -3.56
N ASP A 29 13.61 -3.19 -3.16
CA ASP A 29 13.73 -2.01 -4.03
C ASP A 29 14.68 -2.30 -5.20
N ASP A 30 15.81 -2.95 -4.95
CA ASP A 30 16.79 -3.33 -5.98
C ASP A 30 16.17 -4.26 -7.04
N LYS A 31 15.17 -5.04 -6.68
CA LYS A 31 14.47 -5.95 -7.60
C LYS A 31 13.33 -5.28 -8.36
N GLY A 32 13.20 -3.98 -8.27
CA GLY A 32 12.21 -3.24 -9.05
C GLY A 32 10.79 -3.28 -8.48
N ALA A 33 10.66 -3.47 -7.16
CA ALA A 33 9.35 -3.57 -6.54
C ALA A 33 8.50 -2.32 -6.73
N ARG A 34 9.11 -1.12 -6.74
CA ARG A 34 8.37 0.13 -6.94
C ARG A 34 7.66 0.15 -8.29
N GLU A 35 8.37 -0.25 -9.34
CA GLU A 35 7.81 -0.28 -10.71
C GLU A 35 6.77 -1.40 -10.87
N ALA A 36 6.95 -2.51 -10.18
CA ALA A 36 6.03 -3.63 -10.25
C ALA A 36 4.73 -3.41 -9.47
N ALA A 37 4.77 -2.60 -8.41
CA ALA A 37 3.65 -2.47 -7.48
C ALA A 37 2.36 -2.03 -8.16
N SER A 38 2.41 -1.02 -9.03
CA SER A 38 1.21 -0.53 -9.71
C SER A 38 0.60 -1.58 -10.63
N ARG A 39 1.44 -2.38 -11.31
CA ARG A 39 0.99 -3.49 -12.15
C ARG A 39 0.38 -4.62 -11.31
N MET A 40 1.03 -4.97 -10.22
CA MET A 40 0.55 -6.02 -9.31
C MET A 40 -0.78 -5.65 -8.65
N ALA A 41 -1.02 -4.36 -8.43
CA ALA A 41 -2.28 -3.88 -7.86
C ALA A 41 -3.49 -4.21 -8.74
N ALA A 42 -3.30 -4.41 -10.05
CA ALA A 42 -4.34 -4.75 -10.99
C ALA A 42 -4.45 -6.26 -11.26
N ALA A 43 -3.70 -7.09 -10.54
CA ALA A 43 -3.69 -8.53 -10.73
C ALA A 43 -5.05 -9.16 -10.40
N PRO A 44 -5.41 -10.27 -11.08
CA PRO A 44 -6.71 -10.92 -10.82
C PRO A 44 -6.79 -11.62 -9.46
N ASP A 45 -5.66 -12.04 -8.90
CA ASP A 45 -5.67 -12.76 -7.62
C ASP A 45 -5.41 -11.82 -6.44
N PRO A 46 -6.09 -12.02 -5.31
CA PRO A 46 -5.95 -11.13 -4.16
C PRO A 46 -4.59 -11.20 -3.49
N ILE A 47 -3.89 -12.32 -3.57
CA ILE A 47 -2.55 -12.48 -2.97
C ILE A 47 -1.58 -11.48 -3.61
N THR A 48 -1.59 -11.37 -4.93
CA THR A 48 -0.73 -10.44 -5.64
C THR A 48 -1.14 -8.99 -5.38
N ARG A 49 -2.44 -8.68 -5.35
CA ARG A 49 -2.91 -7.33 -5.02
C ARG A 49 -2.53 -6.92 -3.60
N ARG A 50 -2.64 -7.83 -2.65
CA ARG A 50 -2.23 -7.57 -1.26
C ARG A 50 -0.73 -7.29 -1.17
N ALA A 51 0.08 -8.08 -1.88
CA ALA A 51 1.53 -7.87 -1.93
C ALA A 51 1.86 -6.49 -2.51
N ALA A 52 1.14 -6.05 -3.54
CA ALA A 52 1.30 -4.71 -4.10
C ALA A 52 1.06 -3.63 -3.04
N ALA A 53 -0.02 -3.73 -2.28
CA ALA A 53 -0.33 -2.78 -1.22
C ALA A 53 0.76 -2.75 -0.14
N ARG A 54 1.30 -3.91 0.20
CA ARG A 54 2.37 -4.02 1.21
C ARG A 54 3.68 -3.42 0.70
N ILE A 55 4.01 -3.60 -0.57
CA ILE A 55 5.17 -2.93 -1.20
C ILE A 55 4.99 -1.42 -1.13
N MET A 56 3.80 -0.91 -1.46
CA MET A 56 3.50 0.51 -1.40
C MET A 56 3.64 1.09 0.01
N HIS A 57 3.32 0.29 1.03
CA HIS A 57 3.51 0.66 2.42
C HIS A 57 4.99 0.72 2.81
N LEU A 58 5.76 -0.27 2.36
CA LEU A 58 7.18 -0.40 2.72
C LEU A 58 8.08 0.58 1.97
N LEU A 59 7.72 0.91 0.74
CA LEU A 59 8.49 1.78 -0.15
C LEU A 59 7.59 2.90 -0.70
N PRO A 60 7.18 3.87 0.15
CA PRO A 60 6.24 4.90 -0.28
C PRO A 60 6.73 5.68 -1.51
N ASP A 61 5.80 5.99 -2.41
CA ASP A 61 6.08 6.74 -3.62
C ASP A 61 4.77 7.42 -4.07
N GLU A 62 4.84 8.71 -4.38
CA GLU A 62 3.63 9.46 -4.75
C GLU A 62 2.96 8.96 -6.03
N SER A 63 3.71 8.27 -6.89
CA SER A 63 3.17 7.69 -8.13
C SER A 63 2.20 6.54 -7.90
N TYR A 64 2.14 5.98 -6.69
CA TYR A 64 1.28 4.85 -6.37
C TYR A 64 -0.21 5.22 -6.23
N LEU A 65 -0.53 6.47 -5.95
CA LEU A 65 -1.91 6.83 -5.57
C LEU A 65 -2.98 6.36 -6.56
N PRO A 66 -2.82 6.50 -7.89
CA PRO A 66 -3.85 6.04 -8.81
C PRO A 66 -4.15 4.54 -8.73
N ALA A 67 -3.13 3.73 -8.39
CA ALA A 67 -3.30 2.29 -8.23
C ALA A 67 -3.73 1.90 -6.81
N LEU A 68 -3.27 2.64 -5.81
CA LEU A 68 -3.51 2.34 -4.40
C LEU A 68 -4.93 2.68 -3.94
N VAL A 69 -5.44 3.84 -4.35
CA VAL A 69 -6.76 4.30 -3.89
C VAL A 69 -7.88 3.30 -4.21
N PRO A 70 -7.96 2.72 -5.43
CA PRO A 70 -8.99 1.70 -5.70
C PRO A 70 -8.88 0.46 -4.82
N LEU A 71 -7.68 0.09 -4.36
CA LEU A 71 -7.49 -1.09 -3.51
C LEU A 71 -8.11 -0.93 -2.13
N VAL A 72 -8.36 0.29 -1.68
CA VAL A 72 -9.05 0.55 -0.41
C VAL A 72 -10.46 -0.04 -0.42
N ASP A 73 -11.08 -0.14 -1.59
CA ASP A 73 -12.41 -0.71 -1.78
C ASP A 73 -12.38 -2.13 -2.36
N ASP A 74 -11.23 -2.80 -2.29
CA ASP A 74 -11.07 -4.16 -2.82
C ASP A 74 -12.08 -5.12 -2.14
N PRO A 75 -12.71 -6.04 -2.92
CA PRO A 75 -13.63 -7.01 -2.34
C PRO A 75 -12.97 -7.99 -1.37
N ASP A 76 -11.66 -8.20 -1.48
CA ASP A 76 -10.90 -8.99 -0.52
C ASP A 76 -10.50 -8.09 0.67
N GLU A 77 -10.95 -8.44 1.86
CA GLU A 77 -10.75 -7.64 3.06
C GLU A 77 -9.27 -7.46 3.41
N ALA A 78 -8.45 -8.49 3.22
CA ALA A 78 -7.02 -8.40 3.51
C ALA A 78 -6.31 -7.43 2.57
N VAL A 79 -6.73 -7.37 1.31
CA VAL A 79 -6.22 -6.40 0.34
C VAL A 79 -6.63 -4.99 0.75
N ALA A 80 -7.91 -4.79 1.07
CA ALA A 80 -8.43 -3.48 1.46
C ALA A 80 -7.73 -2.94 2.71
N ASP A 81 -7.51 -3.79 3.72
CA ASP A 81 -6.81 -3.39 4.95
C ASP A 81 -5.36 -3.02 4.68
N ALA A 82 -4.66 -3.82 3.87
CA ALA A 82 -3.28 -3.53 3.51
C ALA A 82 -3.17 -2.19 2.74
N ALA A 83 -4.11 -1.95 1.83
CA ALA A 83 -4.16 -0.71 1.06
C ALA A 83 -4.42 0.50 1.97
N TRP A 84 -5.31 0.36 2.95
CA TRP A 84 -5.62 1.43 3.89
C TRP A 84 -4.38 1.83 4.70
N ARG A 85 -3.63 0.84 5.19
CA ARG A 85 -2.38 1.09 5.91
C ARG A 85 -1.34 1.76 5.02
N ALA A 86 -1.23 1.31 3.77
CA ALA A 86 -0.31 1.89 2.81
C ALA A 86 -0.66 3.35 2.51
N LEU A 87 -1.94 3.65 2.37
CA LEU A 87 -2.41 5.02 2.10
C LEU A 87 -2.02 5.98 3.22
N ARG A 88 -2.15 5.54 4.46
CA ARG A 88 -1.74 6.34 5.61
C ARG A 88 -0.27 6.74 5.56
N GLY A 89 0.58 5.85 5.07
CA GLY A 89 2.03 6.05 5.01
C GLY A 89 2.54 6.85 3.82
N GLN A 90 1.66 7.24 2.88
CA GLN A 90 2.08 7.98 1.70
C GLN A 90 2.32 9.47 2.00
N LEU A 91 3.04 10.14 1.09
CA LEU A 91 3.29 11.57 1.18
C LEU A 91 1.98 12.35 1.10
N ARG A 92 1.88 13.44 1.87
CA ARG A 92 0.68 14.28 1.97
C ARG A 92 0.58 15.27 0.80
N THR A 93 0.56 14.75 -0.42
CA THR A 93 0.38 15.54 -1.64
C THR A 93 -1.06 16.05 -1.76
N GLU A 94 -1.32 16.91 -2.72
CA GLU A 94 -2.70 17.37 -3.00
C GLU A 94 -3.58 16.20 -3.43
N GLU A 95 -3.03 15.28 -4.24
CA GLU A 95 -3.73 14.07 -4.68
C GLU A 95 -4.09 13.18 -3.49
N TRP A 96 -3.17 13.03 -2.54
CA TRP A 96 -3.42 12.28 -1.31
C TRP A 96 -4.57 12.92 -0.52
N ARG A 97 -4.51 14.24 -0.33
CA ARG A 97 -5.54 14.96 0.42
C ARG A 97 -6.90 14.85 -0.26
N ALA A 98 -6.95 14.98 -1.59
CA ALA A 98 -8.19 14.84 -2.34
C ALA A 98 -8.79 13.42 -2.17
N ALA A 99 -7.97 12.39 -2.27
CA ALA A 99 -8.41 10.99 -2.10
C ALA A 99 -8.93 10.74 -0.69
N VAL A 100 -8.19 11.18 0.34
CA VAL A 100 -8.58 10.97 1.74
C VAL A 100 -9.81 11.80 2.10
N THR A 101 -9.95 13.02 1.55
CA THR A 101 -11.14 13.85 1.74
C THR A 101 -12.38 13.13 1.20
N ARG A 102 -12.28 12.51 0.03
CA ARG A 102 -13.38 11.74 -0.54
C ARG A 102 -13.78 10.57 0.36
N ILE A 103 -12.80 9.85 0.89
CA ILE A 103 -13.05 8.74 1.80
C ILE A 103 -13.67 9.24 3.11
N ALA A 104 -13.26 10.39 3.62
CA ALA A 104 -13.84 10.98 4.81
C ALA A 104 -15.32 11.35 4.60
N ALA A 105 -15.71 11.70 3.36
CA ALA A 105 -17.09 12.05 3.03
C ALA A 105 -17.95 10.83 2.72
N ASP A 106 -17.45 9.90 1.90
CA ASP A 106 -18.25 8.85 1.27
C ASP A 106 -17.83 7.42 1.62
N GLY A 107 -16.74 7.24 2.34
CA GLY A 107 -16.20 5.91 2.66
C GLY A 107 -17.00 5.19 3.75
N PRO A 108 -16.67 3.92 4.04
CA PRO A 108 -17.25 3.19 5.17
C PRO A 108 -16.99 3.93 6.48
N GLN A 109 -17.91 3.82 7.44
CA GLN A 109 -17.86 4.60 8.67
C GLN A 109 -16.52 4.52 9.39
N HIS A 110 -15.96 3.32 9.55
CA HIS A 110 -14.68 3.14 10.25
C HIS A 110 -13.51 3.83 9.53
N ARG A 111 -13.56 3.92 8.20
CA ARG A 111 -12.52 4.61 7.42
C ARG A 111 -12.72 6.11 7.38
N ARG A 112 -13.98 6.57 7.45
CA ARG A 112 -14.28 8.02 7.51
C ARG A 112 -13.66 8.67 8.74
N GLU A 113 -13.75 8.00 9.89
CA GLU A 113 -13.17 8.50 11.14
C GLU A 113 -11.65 8.60 11.05
N ASP A 114 -10.99 7.57 10.55
CA ASP A 114 -9.55 7.56 10.35
C ASP A 114 -9.12 8.65 9.36
N ALA A 115 -9.82 8.76 8.24
CA ALA A 115 -9.53 9.77 7.22
C ALA A 115 -9.62 11.18 7.80
N GLY A 116 -10.64 11.45 8.61
CA GLY A 116 -10.80 12.73 9.27
C GLY A 116 -9.64 13.06 10.20
N ARG A 117 -9.18 12.08 10.96
CA ARG A 117 -8.00 12.26 11.82
C ARG A 117 -6.74 12.54 11.01
N TRP A 118 -6.52 11.79 9.93
CA TRP A 118 -5.33 11.98 9.09
C TRP A 118 -5.30 13.37 8.46
N LEU A 119 -6.45 13.89 8.04
CA LEU A 119 -6.55 15.23 7.47
C LEU A 119 -6.27 16.32 8.50
N SER A 120 -6.47 16.04 9.79
CA SER A 120 -6.18 16.96 10.89
C SER A 120 -4.70 16.93 11.31
N GLU A 121 -3.96 15.91 10.95
CA GLU A 121 -2.53 15.79 11.26
C GLU A 121 -1.72 16.80 10.44
N ARG A 122 -0.68 17.34 11.06
CA ARG A 122 0.21 18.31 10.41
C ARG A 122 1.56 17.68 10.10
#